data_5808cb748bf890cd4e6f53fecd5d90a4
#
_entry.id   5808cb748bf890cd4e6f53fecd5d90a4
#
_cell.length_a   1.000
_cell.length_b   1.000
_cell.length_c   1.000
_cell.angle_alpha   90.00
_cell.angle_beta   90.00
_cell.angle_gamma   90.00
#
_symmetry.space_group_name_H-M   'P 1'
#
loop_
_entity.id
_entity.type
_entity.pdbx_description
1 polymer ?
#
loop_
_entity_poly.entity_id
_entity_poly.type
_entity_poly.pdbx_seq_one_letter_code
_entity_poly.pdbx_strand_id
1 'polypeptide(L)'
;MGAAVINNDESWQETHQLVSITENGYGKRCSVSAFRRMNRPNMGVRCHRITEKTGKLCGVGLVTEDDDLMMITDTGTLIRIAVAEISFLKGTDSSGVRVMKTSENASLVSFAPVAREDNEEIDAAAALDGEAQFEETAEALSNAGITEDNADTAPIAGEDSQNSDE
;
A
#
# COMPACT_ATOMS: atom_id res chain seq x y z
N MET A 1 15.20 12.65 10.52
CA MET A 1 14.47 13.90 10.85
C MET A 1 14.04 14.53 9.54
N GLY A 2 12.81 15.07 9.46
CA GLY A 2 12.26 15.71 8.27
C GLY A 2 11.94 17.17 8.54
N ALA A 3 11.96 17.98 7.49
CA ALA A 3 11.49 19.36 7.50
C ALA A 3 10.59 19.57 6.30
N ALA A 4 9.54 20.36 6.48
CA ALA A 4 8.60 20.71 5.42
C ALA A 4 8.33 22.20 5.45
N VAL A 5 8.28 22.84 4.28
CA VAL A 5 7.97 24.27 4.13
C VAL A 5 6.48 24.42 3.90
N ILE A 6 5.82 25.17 4.78
CA ILE A 6 4.38 25.40 4.73
C ILE A 6 4.13 26.81 4.16
N ASN A 7 3.28 26.89 3.13
CA ASN A 7 2.79 28.16 2.63
C ASN A 7 1.70 28.72 3.56
N ASN A 8 1.65 30.06 3.71
CA ASN A 8 0.62 30.73 4.52
C ASN A 8 -0.70 30.94 3.76
N ASP A 9 -0.78 30.54 2.51
CA ASP A 9 -2.00 30.63 1.70
C ASP A 9 -3.02 29.59 2.15
N GLU A 10 -4.25 30.00 2.43
CA GLU A 10 -5.32 29.12 2.90
C GLU A 10 -5.68 28.06 1.85
N SER A 11 -5.77 28.45 0.59
CA SER A 11 -6.08 27.51 -0.51
C SER A 11 -4.99 26.43 -0.64
N TRP A 12 -3.74 26.79 -0.44
CA TRP A 12 -2.63 25.83 -0.42
C TRP A 12 -2.72 24.86 0.77
N GLN A 13 -3.11 25.37 1.96
CA GLN A 13 -3.24 24.53 3.16
C GLN A 13 -4.44 23.58 3.12
N GLU A 14 -5.46 23.87 2.33
CA GLU A 14 -6.59 22.99 2.09
C GLU A 14 -6.22 21.78 1.22
N THR A 15 -5.37 21.97 0.24
CA THR A 15 -4.94 20.91 -0.69
C THR A 15 -3.78 20.07 -0.13
N HIS A 16 -2.91 20.66 0.70
CA HIS A 16 -1.74 19.99 1.23
C HIS A 16 -1.97 19.47 2.64
N GLN A 17 -1.50 18.26 2.88
CA GLN A 17 -1.64 17.56 4.15
C GLN A 17 -0.27 17.12 4.67
N LEU A 18 -0.14 17.04 6.00
CA LEU A 18 1.05 16.49 6.62
C LEU A 18 0.88 14.99 6.80
N VAL A 19 1.73 14.20 6.17
CA VAL A 19 1.87 12.77 6.42
C VAL A 19 2.95 12.52 7.46
N SER A 20 2.71 11.62 8.40
CA SER A 20 3.69 11.15 9.38
C SER A 20 3.68 9.64 9.43
N ILE A 21 4.87 9.02 9.34
CA ILE A 21 5.02 7.56 9.28
C ILE A 21 6.08 7.11 10.28
N THR A 22 5.85 5.95 10.90
CA THR A 22 6.72 5.35 11.91
C THR A 22 7.46 4.13 11.37
N GLU A 23 8.52 3.71 12.07
CA GLU A 23 9.38 2.57 11.70
C GLU A 23 8.59 1.27 11.49
N ASN A 24 7.53 1.03 12.28
CA ASN A 24 6.72 -0.19 12.17
C ASN A 24 5.56 -0.06 11.16
N GLY A 25 5.63 0.93 10.23
CA GLY A 25 4.66 1.10 9.15
C GLY A 25 3.30 1.65 9.57
N TYR A 26 3.22 2.37 10.69
CA TYR A 26 2.02 3.13 11.07
C TYR A 26 2.12 4.55 10.55
N GLY A 27 1.06 5.02 9.92
CA GLY A 27 1.01 6.35 9.33
C GLY A 27 -0.35 7.00 9.43
N LYS A 28 -0.37 8.29 9.22
CA LYS A 28 -1.59 9.08 9.10
C LYS A 28 -1.35 10.35 8.31
N ARG A 29 -2.43 10.90 7.77
CA ARG A 29 -2.50 12.25 7.22
C ARG A 29 -3.25 13.15 8.18
N CYS A 30 -2.88 14.40 8.26
CA CYS A 30 -3.63 15.43 8.99
C CYS A 30 -3.49 16.78 8.29
N SER A 31 -4.47 17.68 8.52
CA SER A 31 -4.40 19.03 7.98
C SER A 31 -3.19 19.77 8.54
N VAL A 32 -2.56 20.56 7.69
CA VAL A 32 -1.49 21.50 8.11
C VAL A 32 -2.01 22.48 9.14
N SER A 33 -3.27 22.93 9.01
CA SER A 33 -3.93 23.86 9.93
C SER A 33 -4.13 23.31 11.35
N ALA A 34 -4.04 21.97 11.54
CA ALA A 34 -4.09 21.34 12.87
C ALA A 34 -2.85 21.70 13.73
N PHE A 35 -1.78 22.18 13.12
CA PHE A 35 -0.56 22.60 13.78
C PHE A 35 -0.55 24.11 13.97
N ARG A 36 -0.76 24.56 15.20
CA ARG A 36 -0.72 25.98 15.51
C ARG A 36 0.65 26.59 15.24
N ARG A 37 0.66 27.80 14.67
CA ARG A 37 1.87 28.57 14.52
C ARG A 37 2.36 29.04 15.89
N MET A 38 3.65 28.85 16.17
CA MET A 38 4.27 29.19 17.45
C MET A 38 5.55 30.00 17.24
N ASN A 39 5.81 30.92 18.18
CA ASN A 39 7.07 31.65 18.22
C ASN A 39 8.15 30.80 18.92
N ARG A 40 9.41 31.10 18.67
CA ARG A 40 10.55 30.53 19.40
C ARG A 40 10.70 31.21 20.77
N PRO A 41 11.12 30.48 21.81
CA PRO A 41 11.30 29.04 21.96
C PRO A 41 10.00 28.38 22.45
N ASN A 42 9.62 27.25 21.86
CA ASN A 42 8.47 26.45 22.28
C ASN A 42 8.77 24.96 22.15
N MET A 43 8.10 24.14 22.95
CA MET A 43 8.27 22.68 22.94
C MET A 43 7.67 22.00 21.72
N GLY A 44 6.95 22.73 20.87
CA GLY A 44 6.27 22.19 19.69
C GLY A 44 4.93 21.52 19.99
N VAL A 45 4.35 20.88 18.96
CA VAL A 45 3.11 20.11 19.03
C VAL A 45 3.42 18.67 18.64
N ARG A 46 2.86 17.72 19.37
CA ARG A 46 3.02 16.31 19.04
C ARG A 46 2.31 16.00 17.72
N CYS A 47 3.06 15.52 16.74
CA CYS A 47 2.49 15.16 15.42
C CYS A 47 2.08 13.69 15.34
N HIS A 48 2.58 12.81 16.19
CA HIS A 48 2.30 11.38 16.20
C HIS A 48 2.44 10.81 17.60
N ARG A 49 1.53 9.91 18.01
CA ARG A 49 1.65 9.21 19.30
C ARG A 49 2.52 7.98 19.12
N ILE A 50 3.70 8.02 19.71
CA ILE A 50 4.66 6.92 19.69
C ILE A 50 4.31 5.91 20.78
N THR A 51 4.25 4.64 20.43
CA THR A 51 4.02 3.49 21.31
C THR A 51 4.98 2.37 20.92
N GLU A 52 5.15 1.35 21.73
CA GLU A 52 5.93 0.16 21.37
C GLU A 52 5.46 -0.49 20.07
N LYS A 53 4.15 -0.49 19.83
CA LYS A 53 3.53 -1.02 18.62
C LYS A 53 3.89 -0.22 17.36
N THR A 54 3.93 1.09 17.45
CA THR A 54 4.22 1.96 16.28
C THR A 54 5.70 2.08 15.99
N GLY A 55 6.56 1.91 16.98
CA GLY A 55 7.97 2.24 16.87
C GLY A 55 8.21 3.74 16.85
N LYS A 56 9.41 4.16 16.53
CA LYS A 56 9.79 5.59 16.46
C LYS A 56 9.24 6.23 15.19
N LEU A 57 9.22 7.55 15.17
CA LEU A 57 8.86 8.32 13.99
C LEU A 57 9.98 8.21 12.94
N CYS A 58 9.67 7.65 11.77
CA CYS A 58 10.57 7.60 10.64
C CYS A 58 10.72 8.99 10.01
N GLY A 59 9.59 9.66 9.74
CA GLY A 59 9.62 10.98 9.15
C GLY A 59 8.26 11.66 9.06
N VAL A 60 8.30 12.89 8.55
CA VAL A 60 7.15 13.70 8.18
C VAL A 60 7.36 14.28 6.79
N GLY A 61 6.28 14.46 6.04
CA GLY A 61 6.30 15.06 4.70
C GLY A 61 5.01 15.79 4.39
N LEU A 62 5.04 16.65 3.39
CA LEU A 62 3.85 17.27 2.81
C LEU A 62 3.44 16.48 1.58
N VAL A 63 2.16 16.26 1.43
CA VAL A 63 1.55 15.49 0.34
C VAL A 63 0.23 16.12 -0.07
N THR A 64 -0.18 15.85 -1.29
CA THR A 64 -1.55 16.09 -1.78
C THR A 64 -2.29 14.74 -1.87
N GLU A 65 -3.60 14.76 -2.11
CA GLU A 65 -4.36 13.50 -2.29
C GLU A 65 -4.03 12.79 -3.61
N ASP A 66 -3.53 13.56 -4.58
CA ASP A 66 -3.17 13.05 -5.91
C ASP A 66 -1.74 12.46 -5.96
N ASP A 67 -0.98 12.57 -4.87
CA ASP A 67 0.35 12.01 -4.79
C ASP A 67 0.32 10.51 -4.44
N ASP A 68 1.41 9.85 -4.78
CA ASP A 68 1.75 8.54 -4.24
C ASP A 68 2.88 8.66 -3.22
N LEU A 69 3.00 7.67 -2.36
CA LEU A 69 4.06 7.60 -1.38
C LEU A 69 4.90 6.36 -1.61
N MET A 70 6.18 6.58 -1.89
CA MET A 70 7.17 5.50 -1.94
C MET A 70 7.81 5.31 -0.57
N MET A 71 7.84 4.07 -0.10
CA MET A 71 8.39 3.70 1.21
C MET A 71 9.43 2.60 1.04
N ILE A 72 10.56 2.72 1.74
CA ILE A 72 11.64 1.73 1.70
C ILE A 72 11.97 1.23 3.11
N THR A 73 12.15 -0.08 3.25
CA THR A 73 12.59 -0.74 4.48
C THR A 73 14.10 -0.97 4.49
N ASP A 74 14.65 -1.25 5.66
CA ASP A 74 16.06 -1.66 5.86
C ASP A 74 16.40 -2.99 5.17
N THR A 75 15.40 -3.84 4.92
CA THR A 75 15.55 -5.09 4.16
C THR A 75 15.51 -4.89 2.64
N GLY A 76 15.37 -3.64 2.16
CA GLY A 76 15.31 -3.31 0.74
C GLY A 76 13.94 -3.48 0.08
N THR A 77 12.89 -3.73 0.85
CA THR A 77 11.52 -3.77 0.31
C THR A 77 11.06 -2.35 -0.01
N LEU A 78 10.70 -2.12 -1.27
CA LEU A 78 10.13 -0.85 -1.76
C LEU A 78 8.63 -1.04 -2.02
N ILE A 79 7.82 -0.12 -1.51
CA ILE A 79 6.36 -0.11 -1.69
C ILE A 79 5.93 1.27 -2.15
N ARG A 80 5.00 1.32 -3.10
CA ARG A 80 4.29 2.51 -3.57
C ARG A 80 2.82 2.38 -3.22
N ILE A 81 2.26 3.39 -2.57
CA ILE A 81 0.84 3.46 -2.21
C ILE A 81 0.28 4.83 -2.56
N ALA A 82 -1.00 4.88 -2.89
CA ALA A 82 -1.68 6.16 -3.05
C ALA A 82 -1.82 6.89 -1.71
N VAL A 83 -1.51 8.18 -1.68
CA VAL A 83 -1.69 9.00 -0.48
C VAL A 83 -3.15 8.98 -0.02
N ALA A 84 -4.10 8.93 -0.94
CA ALA A 84 -5.54 8.83 -0.64
C ALA A 84 -5.90 7.62 0.24
N GLU A 85 -5.16 6.50 0.17
CA GLU A 85 -5.37 5.30 0.99
C GLU A 85 -4.94 5.48 2.45
N ILE A 86 -4.07 6.45 2.74
CA ILE A 86 -3.64 6.73 4.10
C ILE A 86 -4.76 7.46 4.84
N SER A 87 -5.17 6.96 5.99
CA SER A 87 -6.26 7.55 6.77
C SER A 87 -6.00 9.02 7.16
N PHE A 88 -6.95 9.87 6.84
CA PHE A 88 -6.97 11.26 7.29
C PHE A 88 -7.53 11.35 8.72
N LEU A 89 -6.77 11.93 9.63
CA LEU A 89 -7.15 12.08 11.04
C LEU A 89 -7.11 13.57 11.45
N LYS A 90 -8.22 14.06 11.98
CA LYS A 90 -8.33 15.48 12.41
C LYS A 90 -7.38 15.85 13.55
N GLY A 91 -6.99 14.89 14.39
CA GLY A 91 -6.14 15.12 15.54
C GLY A 91 -4.67 14.90 15.28
N THR A 92 -3.82 15.75 15.86
CA THR A 92 -2.36 15.59 15.77
C THR A 92 -1.83 14.47 16.66
N ASP A 93 -2.44 14.21 17.82
CA ASP A 93 -1.98 13.22 18.81
C ASP A 93 -2.73 11.88 18.65
N SER A 94 -2.48 11.16 17.57
CA SER A 94 -2.96 9.80 17.35
C SER A 94 -1.84 8.88 16.86
N SER A 95 -2.00 7.57 17.05
CA SER A 95 -1.00 6.56 16.64
C SER A 95 -1.06 6.21 15.15
N GLY A 96 -1.99 6.81 14.39
CA GLY A 96 -2.21 6.47 12.99
C GLY A 96 -2.80 5.07 12.81
N VAL A 97 -2.85 4.64 11.56
CA VAL A 97 -3.26 3.31 11.13
C VAL A 97 -2.09 2.60 10.48
N ARG A 98 -2.19 1.29 10.32
CA ARG A 98 -1.15 0.53 9.62
C ARG A 98 -1.27 0.81 8.13
N VAL A 99 -0.25 1.45 7.57
CA VAL A 99 -0.10 1.79 6.16
C VAL A 99 0.67 0.71 5.41
N MET A 100 1.66 0.11 6.09
CA MET A 100 2.51 -0.94 5.55
C MET A 100 2.65 -2.05 6.57
N LYS A 101 2.59 -3.31 6.10
CA LYS A 101 2.94 -4.47 6.92
C LYS A 101 4.43 -4.75 6.77
N THR A 102 5.21 -4.43 7.80
CA THR A 102 6.62 -4.81 7.86
C THR A 102 6.77 -6.26 8.31
N SER A 103 7.80 -6.95 7.82
CA SER A 103 8.21 -8.26 8.37
C SER A 103 8.70 -8.10 9.82
N GLU A 104 8.77 -9.20 10.58
CA GLU A 104 9.11 -9.16 12.01
C GLU A 104 10.42 -8.43 12.35
N ASN A 105 11.38 -8.43 11.41
CA ASN A 105 12.69 -7.77 11.60
C ASN A 105 12.93 -6.64 10.61
N ALA A 106 11.90 -6.14 9.92
CA ALA A 106 12.04 -5.06 8.95
C ALA A 106 11.46 -3.76 9.53
N SER A 107 12.21 -2.67 9.36
CA SER A 107 11.81 -1.33 9.79
C SER A 107 11.79 -0.38 8.59
N LEU A 108 10.82 0.53 8.57
CA LEU A 108 10.79 1.59 7.57
C LEU A 108 11.93 2.58 7.83
N VAL A 109 12.77 2.78 6.83
CA VAL A 109 13.94 3.67 6.91
C VAL A 109 13.64 5.05 6.36
N SER A 110 12.90 5.12 5.24
CA SER A 110 12.60 6.38 4.57
C SER A 110 11.33 6.28 3.75
N PHE A 111 10.76 7.44 3.45
CA PHE A 111 9.70 7.57 2.47
C PHE A 111 9.83 8.90 1.71
N ALA A 112 9.26 8.96 0.51
CA ALA A 112 9.22 10.15 -0.32
C ALA A 112 7.85 10.25 -1.03
N PRO A 113 7.24 11.45 -1.09
CA PRO A 113 6.11 11.69 -1.97
C PRO A 113 6.59 11.69 -3.42
N VAL A 114 5.76 11.11 -4.29
CA VAL A 114 5.99 11.05 -5.75
C VAL A 114 4.68 11.46 -6.42
N ALA A 115 4.78 12.30 -7.43
CA ALA A 115 3.61 12.64 -8.23
C ALA A 115 3.02 11.36 -8.83
N ARG A 116 1.70 11.22 -8.78
CA ARG A 116 1.02 10.11 -9.45
C ARG A 116 1.13 10.33 -10.95
N GLU A 117 1.78 9.42 -11.64
CA GLU A 117 1.71 9.31 -13.08
C GLU A 117 0.47 8.48 -13.41
N ASP A 118 -0.45 9.07 -14.16
CA ASP A 118 -1.59 8.33 -14.70
C ASP A 118 -1.03 7.35 -15.74
N ASN A 119 -0.79 6.13 -15.33
CA ASN A 119 -0.25 5.05 -16.15
C ASN A 119 -1.34 4.44 -17.08
N GLU A 120 -2.16 5.26 -17.71
CA GLU A 120 -3.10 4.75 -18.73
C GLU A 120 -2.36 4.06 -19.90
N GLU A 121 -1.10 4.44 -20.17
CA GLU A 121 -0.31 3.83 -21.26
C GLU A 121 0.33 2.47 -20.87
N ILE A 122 0.59 2.21 -19.59
CA ILE A 122 1.24 0.95 -19.14
C ILE A 122 0.23 -0.18 -19.04
N ASP A 123 -1.00 0.10 -18.63
CA ASP A 123 -2.06 -0.90 -18.57
C ASP A 123 -2.50 -1.35 -19.99
N ALA A 124 -2.43 -0.44 -20.97
CA ALA A 124 -2.68 -0.77 -22.38
C ALA A 124 -1.55 -1.64 -22.97
N ALA A 125 -0.29 -1.40 -22.61
CA ALA A 125 0.84 -2.20 -23.07
C ALA A 125 0.88 -3.59 -22.41
N ALA A 126 0.52 -3.70 -21.13
CA ALA A 126 0.42 -4.98 -20.43
C ALA A 126 -0.76 -5.84 -20.93
N ALA A 127 -1.86 -5.20 -21.35
CA ALA A 127 -2.99 -5.90 -21.98
C ALA A 127 -2.63 -6.46 -23.36
N LEU A 128 -1.85 -5.72 -24.15
CA LEU A 128 -1.42 -6.18 -25.49
C LEU A 128 -0.40 -7.34 -25.41
N ASP A 129 0.51 -7.33 -24.44
CA ASP A 129 1.43 -8.44 -24.22
C ASP A 129 0.73 -9.71 -23.69
N GLY A 130 -0.34 -9.55 -22.91
CA GLY A 130 -1.15 -10.67 -22.44
C GLY A 130 -1.95 -11.37 -23.55
N GLU A 131 -2.49 -10.63 -24.52
CA GLU A 131 -3.23 -11.20 -25.65
C GLU A 131 -2.31 -11.88 -26.65
N ALA A 132 -1.12 -11.32 -26.93
CA ALA A 132 -0.15 -11.93 -27.83
C ALA A 132 0.37 -13.29 -27.32
N GLN A 133 0.58 -13.45 -26.00
CA GLN A 133 0.99 -14.74 -25.42
C GLN A 133 -0.12 -15.76 -25.39
N PHE A 134 -1.39 -15.34 -25.32
CA PHE A 134 -2.52 -16.26 -25.32
C PHE A 134 -2.81 -16.81 -26.73
N GLU A 135 -2.64 -16.03 -27.78
CA GLU A 135 -2.78 -16.50 -29.17
C GLU A 135 -1.65 -17.47 -29.57
N GLU A 136 -0.41 -17.21 -29.16
CA GLU A 136 0.72 -18.10 -29.47
C GLU A 136 0.59 -19.48 -28.79
N THR A 137 0.03 -19.54 -27.58
CA THR A 137 -0.25 -20.82 -26.89
C THR A 137 -1.44 -21.57 -27.48
N ALA A 138 -2.43 -20.88 -28.01
CA ALA A 138 -3.60 -21.48 -28.66
C ALA A 138 -3.23 -22.10 -30.02
N GLU A 139 -2.38 -21.45 -30.83
CA GLU A 139 -1.88 -22.02 -32.08
C GLU A 139 -0.94 -23.22 -31.86
N ALA A 140 -0.10 -23.19 -30.82
CA ALA A 140 0.78 -24.31 -30.46
C ALA A 140 -0.01 -25.56 -30.03
N LEU A 141 -1.13 -25.41 -29.36
CA LEU A 141 -1.99 -26.53 -28.93
C LEU A 141 -2.82 -27.11 -30.10
N SER A 142 -3.19 -26.30 -31.08
CA SER A 142 -3.94 -26.78 -32.27
C SER A 142 -3.06 -27.58 -33.24
N ASN A 143 -1.76 -27.33 -33.25
CA ASN A 143 -0.78 -28.01 -34.11
C ASN A 143 -0.23 -29.31 -33.54
N ALA A 144 -0.48 -29.61 -32.26
CA ALA A 144 0.00 -30.81 -31.58
C ALA A 144 -0.96 -32.00 -31.67
N GLY A 145 -1.82 -32.08 -32.68
CA GLY A 145 -2.64 -33.23 -33.11
C GLY A 145 -2.81 -34.39 -32.11
N ILE A 146 -3.48 -34.17 -30.97
CA ILE A 146 -3.90 -35.24 -30.09
C ILE A 146 -5.35 -35.59 -30.43
N THR A 147 -5.51 -36.62 -31.21
CA THR A 147 -6.78 -37.27 -31.47
C THR A 147 -7.23 -37.98 -30.20
N GLU A 148 -8.42 -37.65 -29.74
CA GLU A 148 -9.13 -38.42 -28.74
C GLU A 148 -9.53 -39.78 -29.37
N ASP A 149 -9.07 -40.86 -28.77
CA ASP A 149 -9.73 -42.16 -28.86
C ASP A 149 -9.47 -42.93 -27.59
N ASN A 150 -10.41 -43.06 -26.74
CA ASN A 150 -11.01 -44.30 -26.27
C ASN A 150 -11.97 -44.05 -25.12
N ALA A 151 -13.23 -44.15 -25.46
CA ALA A 151 -14.29 -44.48 -24.52
C ALA A 151 -14.11 -45.95 -24.13
N ASP A 152 -14.27 -46.29 -22.91
CA ASP A 152 -15.14 -47.37 -22.43
C ASP A 152 -14.71 -47.78 -21.00
N THR A 153 -15.57 -47.77 -20.10
CA THR A 153 -16.10 -48.84 -19.28
C THR A 153 -16.68 -48.27 -17.97
N ALA A 154 -17.95 -48.49 -17.83
CA ALA A 154 -18.82 -48.18 -16.69
C ALA A 154 -18.60 -49.21 -15.50
N PRO A 155 -19.55 -49.27 -14.54
CA PRO A 155 -19.41 -48.85 -13.16
C PRO A 155 -19.39 -50.02 -12.18
N ILE A 156 -18.96 -49.85 -10.95
CA ILE A 156 -19.32 -50.77 -9.86
C ILE A 156 -19.80 -49.99 -8.63
N ALA A 157 -20.99 -50.39 -8.25
CA ALA A 157 -21.72 -50.01 -7.05
C ALA A 157 -21.24 -50.76 -5.79
N GLY A 158 -21.74 -50.29 -4.67
CA GLY A 158 -21.83 -51.06 -3.42
C GLY A 158 -20.92 -50.51 -2.33
N GLU A 159 -21.35 -50.15 -1.24
CA GLU A 159 -22.28 -50.46 -0.19
C GLU A 159 -21.80 -49.87 1.13
N ASP A 160 -22.73 -49.23 1.79
CA ASP A 160 -23.01 -49.27 3.20
C ASP A 160 -21.94 -49.71 4.21
N SER A 161 -21.76 -48.90 5.25
CA SER A 161 -21.98 -49.34 6.63
C SER A 161 -21.90 -48.20 7.65
N GLN A 162 -22.98 -47.98 8.30
CA GLN A 162 -23.24 -47.45 9.63
C GLN A 162 -22.27 -47.99 10.70
N ASN A 163 -21.92 -47.13 11.68
CA ASN A 163 -22.13 -47.36 13.13
C ASN A 163 -21.41 -46.23 13.92
N SER A 164 -22.14 -45.38 14.65
CA SER A 164 -22.57 -45.49 16.07
C SER A 164 -21.47 -45.56 17.13
N ASP A 165 -21.61 -44.58 18.09
CA ASP A 165 -21.34 -44.61 19.51
C ASP A 165 -19.90 -44.75 20.04
N GLU A 166 -19.40 -43.72 20.69
CA GLU A 166 -19.42 -43.39 22.14
C GLU A 166 -18.88 -42.00 22.41
#